data_cd1598764a07cd53c841bd6c72b17941
#
_entry.id   cd1598764a07cd53c841bd6c72b17941
#
_cell.length_a   1.000
_cell.length_b   1.000
_cell.length_c   1.000
_cell.angle_alpha   90.00
_cell.angle_beta   90.00
_cell.angle_gamma   90.00
#
_symmetry.space_group_name_H-M   'P 1'
#
loop_
_entity.id
_entity.type
_entity.pdbx_description
1 polymer ?
#
loop_
_entity_poly.entity_id
_entity_poly.type
_entity_poly.pdbx_seq_one_letter_code
_entity_poly.pdbx_strand_id
1 'polypeptide(L)'
;MTHWKKFAAIATVLSAVTLATSQRGSRDSGSGDSGPGSSVSGNSGLRDSGPRPGPAAAGAVAASDGTISGGFYPTLNATEQAAFANGVAQFAEDEGVPDQPPGTGNGGLGPGFNSTSCSSCHAQPAILGSSPGMTSPQVPQPNPQIAAASAMGATNVLPSFITAGGPVREARFIRNRDGTPDGGVHNLFNITGRSDAPGCNLAQPDFKGQLAANNVIFRIPTPLFGLGLVDNTPDPVLKANLAQNAGRKAELGIRGRFNFSGNDGTISKFGWKAQNKSLTLFAGEAYNVEMGITNDVMPNERNAVTGCVFNATPEDTHSESATGISDLDAFVDAMRLSAPPTPAPSTPDTVAGQNAFEKVGCNLCHSETLTTTQSVFTGMSNVTYHPFSDFALHHMGTNLADGVSQGAAGPDEFRTAPLWGVGQRLYFLHDGRTADLLNGIQQHSSQGSEANRVVHRFNELSPADQQSLLNFLRSL
;
A
#
# COMPACT_ATOMS: atom_id res chain seq x y z
N MET A 1 12.59 -46.97 -6.52
CA MET A 1 11.78 -47.55 -7.59
C MET A 1 10.32 -47.51 -7.19
N THR A 2 9.48 -46.90 -8.03
CA THR A 2 8.01 -46.97 -8.02
C THR A 2 7.24 -46.38 -6.84
N HIS A 3 6.84 -45.11 -7.01
CA HIS A 3 5.43 -44.70 -6.81
C HIS A 3 5.21 -43.31 -7.42
N TRP A 4 5.11 -43.29 -8.71
CA TRP A 4 4.54 -42.20 -9.49
C TRP A 4 3.28 -42.75 -10.18
N LYS A 5 2.13 -42.32 -9.72
CA LYS A 5 0.85 -42.29 -10.48
C LYS A 5 -0.30 -42.06 -9.50
N LYS A 6 -0.83 -40.86 -9.50
CA LYS A 6 -2.28 -40.53 -9.44
C LYS A 6 -2.46 -39.01 -9.47
N PHE A 7 -2.37 -38.47 -10.66
CA PHE A 7 -3.09 -37.25 -10.99
C PHE A 7 -4.12 -37.66 -12.03
N ALA A 8 -5.38 -37.58 -11.69
CA ALA A 8 -6.49 -37.65 -12.63
C ALA A 8 -7.68 -36.85 -12.09
N ALA A 9 -7.95 -35.77 -12.79
CA ALA A 9 -9.26 -35.22 -13.11
C ALA A 9 -10.14 -34.73 -11.94
N ILE A 10 -10.21 -33.43 -11.76
CA ILE A 10 -11.44 -32.75 -11.36
C ILE A 10 -11.89 -31.92 -12.55
N ALA A 11 -13.02 -32.34 -13.14
CA ALA A 11 -13.66 -31.69 -14.26
C ALA A 11 -14.66 -30.65 -13.76
N THR A 12 -14.53 -29.48 -14.30
CA THR A 12 -15.47 -28.41 -14.62
C THR A 12 -16.96 -28.63 -14.24
N VAL A 13 -17.50 -27.76 -13.45
CA VAL A 13 -18.91 -27.37 -13.51
C VAL A 13 -18.97 -25.84 -13.64
N LEU A 14 -19.14 -25.37 -14.87
CA LEU A 14 -19.57 -24.00 -15.16
C LEU A 14 -21.09 -23.93 -14.98
N SER A 15 -21.56 -23.15 -14.05
CA SER A 15 -22.96 -22.70 -13.99
C SER A 15 -23.05 -21.30 -14.57
N ALA A 16 -23.67 -21.19 -15.73
CA ALA A 16 -23.99 -19.93 -16.39
C ALA A 16 -25.14 -19.22 -15.62
N VAL A 17 -24.85 -18.02 -15.12
CA VAL A 17 -25.90 -17.11 -14.66
C VAL A 17 -26.13 -16.06 -15.75
N THR A 18 -27.31 -16.11 -16.32
CA THR A 18 -27.81 -15.15 -17.32
C THR A 18 -28.31 -13.90 -16.59
N LEU A 19 -27.68 -12.77 -16.80
CA LEU A 19 -28.19 -11.45 -16.38
C LEU A 19 -29.11 -10.90 -17.49
N ALA A 20 -30.37 -10.68 -17.12
CA ALA A 20 -31.33 -9.97 -17.96
C ALA A 20 -31.14 -8.45 -17.83
N THR A 21 -30.86 -7.82 -18.98
CA THR A 21 -30.84 -6.36 -19.12
C THR A 21 -32.27 -5.81 -19.25
N SER A 22 -32.68 -4.93 -18.34
CA SER A 22 -33.86 -4.10 -18.54
C SER A 22 -33.45 -2.67 -18.91
N GLN A 23 -33.69 -2.31 -20.15
CA GLN A 23 -33.71 -0.91 -20.61
C GLN A 23 -34.96 -0.20 -20.06
N ARG A 24 -34.82 0.99 -19.51
CA ARG A 24 -35.90 1.99 -19.43
C ARG A 24 -35.39 3.35 -19.85
N GLY A 25 -36.17 3.88 -20.76
CA GLY A 25 -35.93 5.04 -21.57
C GLY A 25 -36.04 6.38 -20.84
N SER A 26 -35.53 7.33 -21.54
CA SER A 26 -35.52 8.77 -21.34
C SER A 26 -36.91 9.42 -21.22
N ARG A 27 -37.03 10.46 -20.44
CA ARG A 27 -37.86 11.63 -20.75
C ARG A 27 -37.23 12.90 -20.19
N ASP A 28 -37.06 13.81 -21.13
CA ASP A 28 -36.79 15.22 -21.01
C ASP A 28 -37.89 15.97 -20.25
N SER A 29 -37.51 17.02 -19.52
CA SER A 29 -38.19 18.29 -19.55
C SER A 29 -37.40 19.32 -18.73
N GLY A 30 -37.06 20.42 -19.40
CA GLY A 30 -36.35 21.57 -18.92
C GLY A 30 -37.23 22.58 -18.20
N SER A 31 -36.57 23.49 -17.58
CA SER A 31 -36.83 24.92 -17.59
C SER A 31 -35.86 25.64 -16.67
N GLY A 32 -35.32 26.69 -17.16
CA GLY A 32 -34.36 27.58 -16.61
C GLY A 32 -34.91 28.51 -15.56
N ASP A 33 -34.01 29.07 -14.80
CA ASP A 33 -34.14 30.46 -14.37
C ASP A 33 -32.78 31.12 -14.14
N SER A 34 -32.67 32.33 -14.54
CA SER A 34 -31.51 33.19 -14.57
C SER A 34 -31.55 34.17 -13.40
N GLY A 35 -30.42 34.36 -12.74
CA GLY A 35 -30.25 35.43 -11.75
C GLY A 35 -28.76 35.69 -11.42
N PRO A 36 -28.35 36.90 -11.10
CA PRO A 36 -27.19 37.57 -11.66
C PRO A 36 -25.90 37.47 -10.87
N GLY A 37 -24.81 37.73 -11.59
CA GLY A 37 -23.42 37.57 -11.22
C GLY A 37 -22.93 38.32 -9.98
N SER A 38 -21.92 37.72 -9.43
CA SER A 38 -20.86 38.42 -8.70
C SER A 38 -19.50 37.96 -9.25
N SER A 39 -18.83 38.94 -9.86
CA SER A 39 -17.46 38.80 -10.34
C SER A 39 -16.50 38.61 -9.19
N VAL A 40 -15.93 37.44 -9.09
CA VAL A 40 -14.72 37.20 -8.31
C VAL A 40 -13.59 36.94 -9.30
N SER A 41 -12.58 37.80 -9.22
CA SER A 41 -11.37 37.78 -10.03
C SER A 41 -10.73 36.39 -10.00
N GLY A 42 -10.62 35.79 -11.18
CA GLY A 42 -10.03 34.47 -11.34
C GLY A 42 -8.55 34.50 -11.05
N ASN A 43 -8.21 33.88 -9.98
CA ASN A 43 -6.90 33.29 -9.84
C ASN A 43 -6.90 32.05 -10.76
N SER A 44 -6.07 32.05 -11.81
CA SER A 44 -5.87 30.90 -12.69
C SER A 44 -5.16 29.79 -11.92
N GLY A 45 -5.90 29.14 -10.99
CA GLY A 45 -5.37 28.13 -10.12
C GLY A 45 -4.98 26.89 -10.90
N LEU A 46 -3.82 26.37 -10.59
CA LEU A 46 -3.38 25.02 -10.95
C LEU A 46 -4.51 24.05 -10.62
N ARG A 47 -4.88 23.23 -11.59
CA ARG A 47 -5.90 22.21 -11.41
C ARG A 47 -5.22 20.86 -11.24
N ASP A 48 -5.15 20.35 -10.03
CA ASP A 48 -5.05 18.91 -9.84
C ASP A 48 -6.39 18.30 -10.27
N SER A 49 -6.42 17.69 -11.45
CA SER A 49 -7.64 17.10 -12.01
C SER A 49 -8.10 15.82 -11.31
N GLY A 50 -7.57 15.53 -10.10
CA GLY A 50 -7.88 14.32 -9.35
C GLY A 50 -7.33 13.04 -10.00
N PRO A 51 -7.56 11.88 -9.41
CA PRO A 51 -7.17 10.62 -10.01
C PRO A 51 -7.82 10.49 -11.39
N ARG A 52 -7.02 10.50 -12.44
CA ARG A 52 -7.48 10.10 -13.76
C ARG A 52 -7.36 8.58 -13.84
N PRO A 53 -8.32 7.88 -14.45
CA PRO A 53 -8.09 6.50 -14.84
C PRO A 53 -6.82 6.50 -15.69
N GLY A 54 -5.77 5.86 -15.20
CA GLY A 54 -4.63 5.55 -16.05
C GLY A 54 -5.14 4.74 -17.24
N PRO A 55 -4.53 4.84 -18.42
CA PRO A 55 -4.83 3.90 -19.49
C PRO A 55 -4.66 2.50 -18.91
N ALA A 56 -5.62 1.62 -19.16
CA ALA A 56 -5.47 0.22 -18.84
C ALA A 56 -4.12 -0.23 -19.39
N ALA A 57 -3.31 -0.85 -18.55
CA ALA A 57 -1.94 -1.21 -18.85
C ALA A 57 -1.91 -2.00 -20.17
N ALA A 58 -1.53 -1.32 -21.24
CA ALA A 58 -1.35 -1.97 -22.54
C ALA A 58 -0.09 -2.81 -22.43
N GLY A 59 -0.26 -4.13 -22.29
CA GLY A 59 0.85 -5.10 -22.22
C GLY A 59 0.91 -5.94 -20.96
N ALA A 60 0.24 -5.59 -19.88
CA ALA A 60 -0.09 -6.58 -18.88
C ALA A 60 -1.14 -7.51 -19.52
N VAL A 61 -0.90 -8.81 -19.47
CA VAL A 61 -2.00 -9.76 -19.68
C VAL A 61 -2.93 -9.50 -18.51
N ALA A 62 -3.89 -8.61 -18.72
CA ALA A 62 -4.88 -8.31 -17.73
C ALA A 62 -5.48 -9.64 -17.29
N ALA A 63 -5.56 -9.90 -16.01
CA ALA A 63 -6.69 -10.66 -15.54
C ALA A 63 -7.87 -10.00 -16.23
N SER A 64 -8.65 -10.74 -16.99
CA SER A 64 -9.59 -10.28 -18.01
C SER A 64 -10.71 -9.37 -17.49
N ASP A 65 -10.66 -9.01 -16.20
CA ASP A 65 -11.65 -8.25 -15.45
C ASP A 65 -11.11 -6.99 -14.76
N GLY A 66 -9.83 -6.62 -14.95
CA GLY A 66 -9.26 -5.40 -14.36
C GLY A 66 -9.08 -5.42 -12.83
N THR A 67 -9.11 -6.60 -12.19
CA THR A 67 -9.13 -6.75 -10.73
C THR A 67 -7.75 -6.68 -10.07
N ILE A 68 -6.66 -6.60 -10.83
CA ILE A 68 -5.29 -6.61 -10.27
C ILE A 68 -4.47 -5.46 -10.83
N SER A 69 -3.87 -4.65 -9.94
CA SER A 69 -2.93 -3.59 -10.33
C SER A 69 -1.71 -4.16 -11.03
N GLY A 70 -1.52 -3.80 -12.29
CA GLY A 70 -0.35 -4.20 -13.08
C GLY A 70 -0.34 -5.66 -13.56
N GLY A 71 -1.18 -6.55 -13.03
CA GLY A 71 -1.15 -7.99 -13.32
C GLY A 71 0.14 -8.66 -12.85
N PHE A 72 0.46 -9.82 -13.40
CA PHE A 72 1.75 -10.48 -13.15
C PHE A 72 2.85 -9.98 -14.10
N TYR A 73 4.09 -10.17 -13.73
CA TYR A 73 5.24 -9.79 -14.54
C TYR A 73 5.24 -10.57 -15.86
N PRO A 74 5.30 -9.90 -17.03
CA PRO A 74 4.90 -10.51 -18.31
C PRO A 74 5.78 -11.65 -18.81
N THR A 75 6.98 -11.82 -18.24
CA THR A 75 7.92 -12.89 -18.63
C THR A 75 7.81 -14.15 -17.81
N LEU A 76 6.90 -14.20 -16.81
CA LEU A 76 6.74 -15.35 -15.93
C LEU A 76 6.31 -16.61 -16.71
N ASN A 77 6.84 -17.77 -16.35
CA ASN A 77 6.38 -19.05 -16.85
C ASN A 77 5.02 -19.46 -16.26
N ALA A 78 4.40 -20.51 -16.79
CA ALA A 78 3.06 -20.95 -16.38
C ALA A 78 2.96 -21.31 -14.86
N THR A 79 4.02 -21.87 -14.28
CA THR A 79 4.04 -22.22 -12.86
C THR A 79 4.07 -20.96 -11.99
N GLU A 80 4.90 -19.99 -12.36
CA GLU A 80 4.98 -18.69 -11.66
C GLU A 80 3.68 -17.89 -11.81
N GLN A 81 3.03 -17.94 -12.98
CA GLN A 81 1.70 -17.33 -13.18
C GLN A 81 0.63 -17.99 -12.31
N ALA A 82 0.67 -19.32 -12.15
CA ALA A 82 -0.23 -20.03 -11.25
C ALA A 82 0.03 -19.69 -9.78
N ALA A 83 1.30 -19.54 -9.37
CA ALA A 83 1.66 -19.09 -8.02
C ALA A 83 1.15 -17.66 -7.75
N PHE A 84 1.31 -16.75 -8.73
CA PHE A 84 0.74 -15.41 -8.64
C PHE A 84 -0.78 -15.43 -8.47
N ALA A 85 -1.49 -16.22 -9.28
CA ALA A 85 -2.95 -16.32 -9.21
C ALA A 85 -3.44 -16.88 -7.86
N ASN A 86 -2.75 -17.91 -7.34
CA ASN A 86 -3.01 -18.43 -6.00
C ASN A 86 -2.77 -17.36 -4.92
N GLY A 87 -1.63 -16.65 -5.00
CA GLY A 87 -1.30 -15.59 -4.06
C GLY A 87 -2.32 -14.46 -4.04
N VAL A 88 -2.85 -14.07 -5.21
CA VAL A 88 -3.92 -13.07 -5.30
C VAL A 88 -5.22 -13.58 -4.72
N ALA A 89 -5.54 -14.86 -4.89
CA ALA A 89 -6.74 -15.46 -4.29
C ALA A 89 -6.66 -15.42 -2.76
N GLN A 90 -5.55 -15.86 -2.18
CA GLN A 90 -5.31 -15.79 -0.73
C GLN A 90 -5.30 -14.34 -0.22
N PHE A 91 -4.69 -13.42 -0.97
CA PHE A 91 -4.67 -12.00 -0.63
C PHE A 91 -6.08 -11.36 -0.58
N ALA A 92 -7.03 -11.93 -1.31
CA ALA A 92 -8.42 -11.48 -1.38
C ALA A 92 -9.36 -12.21 -0.41
N GLU A 93 -8.90 -13.21 0.29
CA GLU A 93 -9.68 -14.00 1.21
C GLU A 93 -10.09 -13.18 2.45
N ASP A 94 -11.32 -13.41 2.94
CA ASP A 94 -11.80 -12.83 4.20
C ASP A 94 -11.64 -13.85 5.32
N GLU A 95 -10.84 -13.51 6.34
CA GLU A 95 -10.54 -14.37 7.47
C GLU A 95 -11.62 -14.33 8.55
N GLY A 96 -12.02 -15.51 8.98
CA GLY A 96 -12.84 -15.73 10.17
C GLY A 96 -11.98 -16.01 11.41
N VAL A 97 -12.63 -16.13 12.59
CA VAL A 97 -11.92 -16.46 13.82
C VAL A 97 -11.50 -17.93 13.85
N PRO A 98 -12.39 -18.93 13.74
CA PRO A 98 -11.98 -20.32 13.59
C PRO A 98 -11.81 -20.69 12.11
N ASP A 99 -10.87 -21.54 11.82
CA ASP A 99 -10.77 -22.24 10.54
C ASP A 99 -11.97 -23.21 10.39
N GLN A 100 -12.96 -22.88 9.56
CA GLN A 100 -14.21 -23.61 9.39
C GLN A 100 -14.56 -23.81 7.91
N PRO A 101 -14.53 -25.06 7.41
CA PRO A 101 -13.99 -26.26 8.08
C PRO A 101 -12.46 -26.21 8.19
N PRO A 102 -11.87 -26.91 9.20
CA PRO A 102 -10.44 -26.89 9.41
C PRO A 102 -9.61 -27.22 8.16
N GLY A 103 -8.57 -26.43 7.89
CA GLY A 103 -7.71 -26.58 6.71
C GLY A 103 -8.29 -26.01 5.41
N THR A 104 -9.31 -25.15 5.49
CA THR A 104 -9.87 -24.44 4.31
C THR A 104 -9.26 -23.08 4.08
N GLY A 105 -8.44 -22.59 5.01
CA GLY A 105 -7.79 -21.28 4.90
C GLY A 105 -8.65 -20.08 5.30
N ASN A 106 -9.90 -20.29 5.71
CA ASN A 106 -10.85 -19.22 6.06
C ASN A 106 -10.88 -18.92 7.58
N GLY A 107 -9.79 -19.13 8.27
CA GLY A 107 -9.68 -18.95 9.71
C GLY A 107 -8.40 -18.24 10.12
N GLY A 108 -8.15 -18.19 11.43
CA GLY A 108 -6.91 -17.66 11.94
C GLY A 108 -6.97 -16.23 12.44
N LEU A 109 -8.05 -15.47 12.14
CA LEU A 109 -8.19 -14.09 12.60
C LEU A 109 -7.91 -13.99 14.09
N GLY A 110 -6.91 -13.16 14.42
CA GLY A 110 -6.49 -12.99 15.81
C GLY A 110 -7.47 -12.20 16.66
N PRO A 111 -7.27 -12.18 17.99
CA PRO A 111 -8.15 -11.48 18.92
C PRO A 111 -8.31 -10.00 18.66
N GLY A 112 -7.29 -9.36 18.08
CA GLY A 112 -7.31 -7.96 17.67
C GLY A 112 -6.84 -7.81 16.23
N PHE A 113 -7.52 -6.95 15.44
CA PHE A 113 -7.28 -6.80 14.02
C PHE A 113 -7.63 -5.38 13.53
N ASN A 114 -7.21 -5.03 12.31
CA ASN A 114 -7.53 -3.78 11.63
C ASN A 114 -8.43 -4.01 10.41
N SER A 115 -8.38 -5.20 9.83
CA SER A 115 -9.22 -5.69 8.74
C SER A 115 -9.22 -7.21 8.72
N THR A 116 -10.13 -7.81 7.94
CA THR A 116 -10.27 -9.26 7.76
C THR A 116 -9.70 -9.75 6.44
N SER A 117 -9.21 -8.86 5.57
CA SER A 117 -8.65 -9.20 4.27
C SER A 117 -7.57 -8.20 3.88
N CYS A 118 -6.49 -8.67 3.27
CA CYS A 118 -5.44 -7.79 2.72
C CYS A 118 -5.98 -6.91 1.59
N SER A 119 -6.81 -7.48 0.71
CA SER A 119 -7.39 -6.79 -0.44
C SER A 119 -8.36 -5.68 -0.05
N SER A 120 -8.97 -5.74 1.14
CA SER A 120 -9.87 -4.69 1.62
C SER A 120 -9.14 -3.34 1.79
N CYS A 121 -7.86 -3.39 2.18
CA CYS A 121 -7.02 -2.21 2.37
C CYS A 121 -6.17 -1.87 1.15
N HIS A 122 -5.71 -2.87 0.39
CA HIS A 122 -4.86 -2.73 -0.79
C HIS A 122 -5.67 -2.88 -2.08
N ALA A 123 -6.66 -1.99 -2.32
CA ALA A 123 -7.65 -2.12 -3.38
C ALA A 123 -7.61 -1.02 -4.46
N GLN A 124 -6.78 0.01 -4.33
CA GLN A 124 -6.76 1.12 -5.30
C GLN A 124 -5.45 1.16 -6.10
N PRO A 125 -5.50 1.12 -7.45
CA PRO A 125 -6.68 1.07 -8.34
C PRO A 125 -7.33 -0.31 -8.43
N ALA A 126 -6.68 -1.35 -7.95
CA ALA A 126 -7.14 -2.72 -7.87
C ALA A 126 -6.36 -3.45 -6.76
N ILE A 127 -6.57 -4.76 -6.58
CA ILE A 127 -5.84 -5.62 -5.63
C ILE A 127 -4.32 -5.41 -5.79
N LEU A 128 -3.58 -5.43 -4.67
CA LEU A 128 -2.17 -5.04 -4.53
C LEU A 128 -1.92 -3.53 -4.65
N GLY A 129 -2.94 -2.71 -4.74
CA GLY A 129 -2.83 -1.26 -4.78
C GLY A 129 -2.65 -0.61 -3.40
N SER A 130 -3.21 0.57 -3.23
CA SER A 130 -3.21 1.35 -1.99
C SER A 130 -4.64 1.48 -1.44
N SER A 131 -4.85 2.41 -0.52
CA SER A 131 -6.15 2.65 0.11
C SER A 131 -7.26 2.91 -0.91
N PRO A 132 -8.38 2.15 -0.86
CA PRO A 132 -9.58 2.45 -1.64
C PRO A 132 -10.29 3.70 -1.11
N GLY A 133 -11.33 4.15 -1.81
CA GLY A 133 -12.16 5.27 -1.39
C GLY A 133 -13.35 5.52 -2.29
N MET A 134 -14.28 6.36 -1.83
CA MET A 134 -15.52 6.70 -2.54
C MET A 134 -15.30 7.43 -3.86
N THR A 135 -14.13 8.03 -4.06
CA THR A 135 -13.77 8.76 -5.29
C THR A 135 -13.00 7.91 -6.29
N SER A 136 -12.88 6.60 -6.04
CA SER A 136 -12.24 5.67 -6.97
C SER A 136 -12.97 5.70 -8.31
N PRO A 137 -12.26 5.93 -9.43
CA PRO A 137 -12.87 5.81 -10.75
C PRO A 137 -13.06 4.35 -11.18
N GLN A 138 -12.38 3.40 -10.54
CA GLN A 138 -12.48 1.96 -10.84
C GLN A 138 -13.58 1.31 -10.01
N VAL A 139 -13.45 1.34 -8.68
CA VAL A 139 -14.40 0.70 -7.74
C VAL A 139 -14.68 1.67 -6.59
N PRO A 140 -15.67 2.59 -6.75
CA PRO A 140 -16.06 3.48 -5.66
C PRO A 140 -16.61 2.67 -4.48
N GLN A 141 -15.98 2.79 -3.32
CA GLN A 141 -16.45 2.11 -2.12
C GLN A 141 -16.15 2.92 -0.86
N PRO A 142 -17.00 2.84 0.16
CA PRO A 142 -16.69 3.41 1.46
C PRO A 142 -15.51 2.68 2.10
N ASN A 143 -14.88 3.31 3.08
CA ASN A 143 -13.81 2.69 3.85
C ASN A 143 -14.26 1.35 4.45
N PRO A 144 -13.67 0.21 4.05
CA PRO A 144 -14.11 -1.13 4.47
C PRO A 144 -13.96 -1.38 5.98
N GLN A 145 -13.11 -0.64 6.67
CA GLN A 145 -12.93 -0.73 8.12
C GLN A 145 -14.23 -0.41 8.90
N ILE A 146 -15.16 0.35 8.29
CA ILE A 146 -16.47 0.62 8.91
C ILE A 146 -17.29 -0.68 9.05
N ALA A 147 -17.30 -1.51 8.01
CA ALA A 147 -18.01 -2.78 8.05
C ALA A 147 -17.33 -3.77 9.01
N ALA A 148 -16.01 -3.77 9.07
CA ALA A 148 -15.24 -4.64 9.96
C ALA A 148 -15.54 -4.39 11.45
N ALA A 149 -15.88 -3.17 11.85
CA ALA A 149 -16.19 -2.82 13.24
C ALA A 149 -17.33 -3.61 13.85
N SER A 150 -18.34 -4.01 13.07
CA SER A 150 -19.54 -4.73 13.53
C SER A 150 -19.77 -6.08 12.85
N ALA A 151 -18.78 -6.54 12.05
CA ALA A 151 -18.88 -7.81 11.36
C ALA A 151 -19.15 -8.96 12.33
N MET A 152 -19.98 -9.92 11.93
CA MET A 152 -20.32 -11.10 12.73
C MET A 152 -20.90 -10.78 14.13
N GLY A 153 -21.42 -9.57 14.36
CA GLY A 153 -21.94 -9.14 15.65
C GLY A 153 -20.93 -8.55 16.63
N ALA A 154 -19.71 -8.24 16.16
CA ALA A 154 -18.70 -7.56 16.97
C ALA A 154 -19.24 -6.27 17.59
N THR A 155 -18.75 -5.94 18.79
CA THR A 155 -19.25 -4.79 19.59
C THR A 155 -18.24 -3.62 19.64
N ASN A 156 -17.41 -3.49 18.63
CA ASN A 156 -16.41 -2.43 18.58
C ASN A 156 -17.03 -1.04 18.42
N VAL A 157 -16.42 -0.06 19.06
CA VAL A 157 -16.70 1.36 18.81
C VAL A 157 -15.84 1.79 17.62
N LEU A 158 -16.49 2.31 16.57
CA LEU A 158 -15.76 2.85 15.41
C LEU A 158 -14.93 4.07 15.83
N PRO A 159 -13.59 4.05 15.71
CA PRO A 159 -12.77 5.21 16.03
C PRO A 159 -13.14 6.41 15.15
N SER A 160 -13.16 7.62 15.71
CA SER A 160 -13.64 8.83 15.01
C SER A 160 -12.83 9.23 13.78
N PHE A 161 -11.61 8.73 13.64
CA PHE A 161 -10.76 8.95 12.47
C PHE A 161 -11.02 8.00 11.31
N ILE A 162 -11.84 6.97 11.50
CA ILE A 162 -12.31 6.07 10.44
C ILE A 162 -13.64 6.62 9.91
N THR A 163 -13.62 7.12 8.70
CA THR A 163 -14.78 7.76 8.06
C THR A 163 -15.05 7.15 6.68
N ALA A 164 -16.29 7.20 6.22
CA ALA A 164 -16.71 6.58 4.96
C ALA A 164 -15.93 7.11 3.73
N GLY A 165 -15.64 8.41 3.71
CA GLY A 165 -14.88 9.05 2.62
C GLY A 165 -13.39 9.19 2.88
N GLY A 166 -12.89 8.69 4.01
CA GLY A 166 -11.47 8.75 4.36
C GLY A 166 -10.69 7.52 3.91
N PRO A 167 -9.36 7.59 3.99
CA PRO A 167 -8.52 6.44 3.69
C PRO A 167 -8.66 5.35 4.76
N VAL A 168 -8.35 4.11 4.36
CA VAL A 168 -8.01 3.04 5.27
C VAL A 168 -6.74 3.43 6.04
N ARG A 169 -6.71 3.17 7.33
CA ARG A 169 -5.59 3.55 8.20
C ARG A 169 -5.27 2.47 9.21
N GLU A 170 -3.98 2.25 9.46
CA GLU A 170 -3.48 1.74 10.74
C GLU A 170 -3.29 2.92 11.72
N ALA A 171 -3.41 2.64 13.00
CA ALA A 171 -3.14 3.61 14.07
C ALA A 171 -1.98 3.12 14.93
N ARG A 172 -1.03 4.04 15.21
CA ARG A 172 0.09 3.79 16.11
C ARG A 172 0.08 4.80 17.24
N PHE A 173 0.44 4.36 18.45
CA PHE A 173 0.69 5.29 19.54
C PHE A 173 2.16 5.70 19.51
N ILE A 174 2.42 6.98 19.76
CA ILE A 174 3.78 7.51 19.78
C ILE A 174 4.49 7.06 21.06
N ARG A 175 3.75 7.04 22.18
CA ARG A 175 4.27 6.74 23.51
C ARG A 175 3.36 5.83 24.30
N ASN A 176 3.96 5.03 25.12
CA ASN A 176 3.32 4.27 26.19
C ASN A 176 2.82 5.22 27.31
N ARG A 177 1.98 4.70 28.21
CA ARG A 177 1.44 5.45 29.34
C ARG A 177 2.51 6.01 30.30
N ASP A 178 3.66 5.36 30.39
CA ASP A 178 4.81 5.78 31.18
C ASP A 178 5.72 6.80 30.47
N GLY A 179 5.36 7.20 29.24
CA GLY A 179 6.11 8.14 28.43
C GLY A 179 7.23 7.51 27.57
N THR A 180 7.50 6.22 27.71
CA THR A 180 8.46 5.52 26.84
C THR A 180 7.96 5.45 25.41
N PRO A 181 8.85 5.37 24.39
CA PRO A 181 8.43 5.15 23.01
C PRO A 181 7.60 3.89 22.87
N ASP A 182 6.51 3.97 22.09
CA ASP A 182 5.71 2.83 21.67
C ASP A 182 5.99 2.55 20.18
N GLY A 183 5.33 3.25 19.28
CA GLY A 183 5.49 3.11 17.83
C GLY A 183 4.83 1.86 17.25
N GLY A 184 4.23 1.00 18.06
CA GLY A 184 3.51 -0.20 17.65
C GLY A 184 2.17 0.10 16.99
N VAL A 185 1.71 -0.80 16.10
CA VAL A 185 0.33 -0.77 15.58
C VAL A 185 -0.63 -1.20 16.69
N HIS A 186 -1.68 -0.42 16.90
CA HIS A 186 -2.77 -0.76 17.82
C HIS A 186 -3.98 -1.21 17.04
N ASN A 187 -4.52 -2.37 17.39
CA ASN A 187 -5.67 -2.96 16.69
C ASN A 187 -6.89 -2.04 16.82
N LEU A 188 -7.47 -1.69 15.68
CA LEU A 188 -8.68 -0.86 15.62
C LEU A 188 -9.87 -1.60 16.22
N PHE A 189 -9.92 -2.91 16.02
CA PHE A 189 -11.03 -3.77 16.37
C PHE A 189 -10.54 -5.02 17.10
N ASN A 190 -11.48 -5.71 17.75
CA ASN A 190 -11.27 -7.01 18.34
C ASN A 190 -12.49 -7.93 18.10
N ILE A 191 -12.33 -9.20 18.39
CA ILE A 191 -13.36 -10.22 18.15
C ILE A 191 -14.47 -10.26 19.21
N THR A 192 -14.45 -9.38 20.22
CA THR A 192 -15.47 -9.35 21.27
C THR A 192 -16.87 -9.17 20.70
N GLY A 193 -17.78 -10.05 21.04
CA GLY A 193 -19.17 -10.05 20.58
C GLY A 193 -19.41 -10.77 19.26
N ARG A 194 -18.37 -11.17 18.52
CA ARG A 194 -18.53 -11.94 17.28
C ARG A 194 -19.16 -13.32 17.57
N SER A 195 -20.06 -13.74 16.67
CA SER A 195 -20.73 -15.03 16.76
C SER A 195 -19.77 -16.22 16.58
N ASP A 196 -18.65 -16.02 15.90
CA ASP A 196 -17.56 -17.00 15.69
C ASP A 196 -16.49 -16.96 16.78
N ALA A 197 -16.62 -16.07 17.80
CA ALA A 197 -15.69 -15.95 18.93
C ALA A 197 -16.42 -15.98 20.29
N PRO A 198 -17.20 -17.01 20.61
CA PRO A 198 -18.04 -17.03 21.80
C PRO A 198 -17.22 -16.95 23.09
N GLY A 199 -17.57 -15.99 23.96
CA GLY A 199 -16.93 -15.82 25.27
C GLY A 199 -15.68 -14.97 25.30
N CYS A 200 -15.16 -14.51 24.16
CA CYS A 200 -14.06 -13.54 24.15
C CYS A 200 -14.52 -12.19 24.71
N ASN A 201 -13.71 -11.63 25.60
CA ASN A 201 -13.92 -10.31 26.17
C ASN A 201 -12.58 -9.57 26.23
N LEU A 202 -12.20 -8.97 25.10
CA LEU A 202 -11.00 -8.16 24.94
C LEU A 202 -11.42 -6.68 24.87
N ALA A 203 -10.74 -5.82 25.62
CA ALA A 203 -10.99 -4.39 25.57
C ALA A 203 -10.35 -3.79 24.30
N GLN A 204 -11.10 -2.92 23.63
CA GLN A 204 -10.58 -2.10 22.53
C GLN A 204 -9.62 -1.03 23.09
N PRO A 205 -8.54 -0.65 22.38
CA PRO A 205 -7.66 0.44 22.79
C PRO A 205 -8.42 1.77 22.96
N ASP A 206 -8.02 2.60 23.92
CA ASP A 206 -8.64 3.90 24.16
C ASP A 206 -8.19 4.96 23.13
N PHE A 207 -8.62 4.79 21.90
CA PHE A 207 -8.33 5.75 20.82
C PHE A 207 -8.82 7.17 21.14
N LYS A 208 -9.95 7.32 21.84
CA LYS A 208 -10.48 8.64 22.19
C LYS A 208 -9.55 9.40 23.13
N GLY A 209 -9.06 8.75 24.18
CA GLY A 209 -8.10 9.34 25.12
C GLY A 209 -6.76 9.61 24.46
N GLN A 210 -6.27 8.69 23.63
CA GLN A 210 -4.99 8.84 22.92
C GLN A 210 -5.03 9.98 21.88
N LEU A 211 -6.15 10.15 21.16
CA LEU A 211 -6.34 11.30 20.25
C LEU A 211 -6.34 12.62 21.02
N ALA A 212 -7.04 12.69 22.16
CA ALA A 212 -7.06 13.89 23.02
C ALA A 212 -5.67 14.24 23.57
N ALA A 213 -4.81 13.24 23.76
CA ALA A 213 -3.42 13.40 24.17
C ALA A 213 -2.45 13.68 23.01
N ASN A 214 -2.90 13.78 21.75
CA ASN A 214 -2.08 13.87 20.54
C ASN A 214 -1.05 12.73 20.45
N ASN A 215 -1.43 11.52 20.87
CA ASN A 215 -0.57 10.34 20.94
C ASN A 215 -0.88 9.31 19.83
N VAL A 216 -1.61 9.67 18.78
CA VAL A 216 -1.98 8.78 17.68
C VAL A 216 -1.43 9.32 16.37
N ILE A 217 -0.76 8.46 15.62
CA ILE A 217 -0.39 8.71 14.23
C ILE A 217 -1.00 7.64 13.32
N PHE A 218 -1.10 7.96 12.05
CA PHE A 218 -1.72 7.09 11.06
C PHE A 218 -0.77 6.74 9.94
N ARG A 219 -1.00 5.57 9.34
CA ARG A 219 -0.39 5.19 8.07
C ARG A 219 -1.44 4.55 7.16
N ILE A 220 -1.29 4.78 5.87
CA ILE A 220 -2.13 4.17 4.83
C ILE A 220 -1.40 2.99 4.18
N PRO A 221 -2.12 2.05 3.56
CA PRO A 221 -1.51 0.94 2.83
C PRO A 221 -0.59 1.44 1.71
N THR A 222 0.62 0.88 1.64
CA THR A 222 1.54 1.13 0.52
C THR A 222 1.11 0.30 -0.69
N PRO A 223 1.27 0.78 -1.94
CA PRO A 223 1.14 -0.08 -3.11
C PRO A 223 2.14 -1.23 -3.08
N LEU A 224 1.71 -2.42 -3.47
CA LEU A 224 2.49 -3.66 -3.38
C LEU A 224 2.94 -4.20 -4.74
N PHE A 225 2.42 -3.67 -5.85
CA PHE A 225 2.81 -4.07 -7.20
C PHE A 225 4.28 -3.73 -7.49
N GLY A 226 4.96 -4.57 -8.28
CA GLY A 226 6.35 -4.37 -8.69
C GLY A 226 7.40 -4.59 -7.60
N LEU A 227 7.00 -4.97 -6.37
CA LEU A 227 7.92 -5.07 -5.25
C LEU A 227 8.95 -6.21 -5.40
N GLY A 228 8.70 -7.22 -6.24
CA GLY A 228 9.69 -8.25 -6.56
C GLY A 228 10.93 -7.70 -7.25
N LEU A 229 10.80 -6.66 -8.07
CA LEU A 229 11.96 -5.98 -8.67
C LEU A 229 12.79 -5.26 -7.60
N VAL A 230 12.12 -4.65 -6.61
CA VAL A 230 12.76 -4.00 -5.46
C VAL A 230 13.46 -5.03 -4.58
N ASP A 231 12.78 -6.15 -4.27
CA ASP A 231 13.36 -7.23 -3.45
C ASP A 231 14.64 -7.79 -4.09
N ASN A 232 14.65 -7.92 -5.43
CA ASN A 232 15.77 -8.41 -6.21
C ASN A 232 16.83 -7.33 -6.56
N THR A 233 16.73 -6.12 -6.02
CA THR A 233 17.74 -5.06 -6.22
C THR A 233 18.79 -5.12 -5.11
N PRO A 234 20.09 -5.37 -5.45
CA PRO A 234 21.11 -5.57 -4.44
C PRO A 234 21.59 -4.27 -3.81
N ASP A 235 22.09 -4.35 -2.58
CA ASP A 235 22.62 -3.22 -1.81
C ASP A 235 23.64 -2.35 -2.59
N PRO A 236 24.60 -2.91 -3.36
CA PRO A 236 25.54 -2.08 -4.12
C PRO A 236 24.84 -1.16 -5.14
N VAL A 237 23.76 -1.60 -5.77
CA VAL A 237 22.99 -0.78 -6.71
C VAL A 237 22.33 0.39 -5.99
N LEU A 238 21.69 0.13 -4.84
CA LEU A 238 21.07 1.18 -4.03
C LEU A 238 22.12 2.18 -3.52
N LYS A 239 23.26 1.70 -3.02
CA LYS A 239 24.37 2.55 -2.56
C LYS A 239 24.95 3.41 -3.69
N ALA A 240 25.16 2.82 -4.87
CA ALA A 240 25.63 3.55 -6.05
C ALA A 240 24.63 4.61 -6.51
N ASN A 241 23.32 4.27 -6.49
CA ASN A 241 22.24 5.21 -6.83
C ASN A 241 22.20 6.40 -5.84
N LEU A 242 22.24 6.14 -4.53
CA LEU A 242 22.24 7.22 -3.53
C LEU A 242 23.45 8.15 -3.68
N ALA A 243 24.60 7.61 -4.08
CA ALA A 243 25.85 8.39 -4.29
C ALA A 243 25.82 9.24 -5.57
N GLN A 244 24.90 8.98 -6.50
CA GLN A 244 24.78 9.77 -7.72
C GLN A 244 24.40 11.22 -7.43
N ASN A 245 24.84 12.13 -8.30
CA ASN A 245 24.53 13.56 -8.21
C ASN A 245 24.91 14.21 -6.86
N ALA A 246 25.95 13.70 -6.18
CA ALA A 246 26.36 14.14 -4.84
C ALA A 246 26.53 15.66 -4.71
N GLY A 247 27.15 16.32 -5.72
CA GLY A 247 27.31 17.78 -5.75
C GLY A 247 25.97 18.53 -5.73
N ARG A 248 25.01 18.10 -6.57
CA ARG A 248 23.69 18.70 -6.65
C ARG A 248 22.84 18.41 -5.41
N LYS A 249 22.94 17.18 -4.89
CA LYS A 249 22.30 16.82 -3.59
C LYS A 249 22.83 17.73 -2.47
N ALA A 250 24.14 17.89 -2.36
CA ALA A 250 24.75 18.78 -1.35
C ALA A 250 24.31 20.24 -1.50
N GLU A 251 24.25 20.76 -2.73
CA GLU A 251 23.73 22.09 -3.03
C GLU A 251 22.29 22.26 -2.53
N LEU A 252 21.44 21.25 -2.69
CA LEU A 252 20.03 21.29 -2.27
C LEU A 252 19.80 20.87 -0.82
N GLY A 253 20.85 20.41 -0.12
CA GLY A 253 20.74 19.96 1.26
C GLY A 253 20.17 18.55 1.41
N ILE A 254 20.16 17.78 0.34
CA ILE A 254 19.71 16.39 0.30
C ILE A 254 20.86 15.49 0.74
N ARG A 255 20.62 14.61 1.68
CA ARG A 255 21.62 13.68 2.23
C ARG A 255 21.21 12.24 1.98
N GLY A 256 20.09 11.84 2.55
CA GLY A 256 19.60 10.47 2.51
C GLY A 256 20.49 9.46 3.22
N ARG A 257 19.91 8.37 3.68
CA ARG A 257 20.64 7.24 4.25
C ARG A 257 19.76 5.98 4.20
N PHE A 258 20.35 4.82 4.42
CA PHE A 258 19.56 3.59 4.47
C PHE A 258 19.23 3.17 5.92
N ASN A 259 18.12 2.47 6.06
CA ASN A 259 17.85 1.62 7.21
C ASN A 259 18.47 0.24 6.95
N PHE A 260 18.88 -0.45 8.00
CA PHE A 260 19.56 -1.73 7.89
C PHE A 260 18.89 -2.78 8.76
N SER A 261 18.88 -4.00 8.27
CA SER A 261 18.49 -5.17 9.05
C SER A 261 19.47 -5.38 10.22
N GLY A 262 18.93 -5.50 11.42
CA GLY A 262 19.73 -5.78 12.62
C GLY A 262 20.38 -7.17 12.62
N ASN A 263 19.88 -8.09 11.79
CA ASN A 263 20.36 -9.47 11.77
C ASN A 263 21.64 -9.66 10.93
N ASP A 264 21.73 -8.97 9.79
CA ASP A 264 22.80 -9.21 8.82
C ASP A 264 23.38 -7.94 8.19
N GLY A 265 22.89 -6.76 8.58
CA GLY A 265 23.40 -5.48 8.08
C GLY A 265 23.05 -5.17 6.62
N THR A 266 22.15 -5.91 5.98
CA THR A 266 21.65 -5.61 4.65
C THR A 266 20.68 -4.43 4.68
N ILE A 267 20.55 -3.72 3.54
CA ILE A 267 19.60 -2.61 3.42
C ILE A 267 18.17 -3.12 3.53
N SER A 268 17.39 -2.50 4.42
CA SER A 268 15.95 -2.67 4.50
C SER A 268 15.26 -1.74 3.52
N LYS A 269 14.20 -2.24 2.82
CA LYS A 269 13.60 -1.55 1.66
C LYS A 269 12.09 -1.38 1.75
N PHE A 270 11.41 -2.12 2.63
CA PHE A 270 9.94 -2.18 2.69
C PHE A 270 9.38 -1.49 3.93
N GLY A 271 8.13 -1.01 3.82
CA GLY A 271 7.47 -0.18 4.80
C GLY A 271 7.80 1.31 4.66
N TRP A 272 7.01 2.18 5.31
CA TRP A 272 7.16 3.63 5.23
C TRP A 272 8.52 4.14 5.78
N LYS A 273 9.11 3.40 6.70
CA LYS A 273 10.43 3.73 7.30
C LYS A 273 11.51 2.72 6.90
N ALA A 274 11.30 1.97 5.80
CA ALA A 274 12.23 0.93 5.36
C ALA A 274 12.61 -0.02 6.50
N GLN A 275 11.65 -0.47 7.30
CA GLN A 275 11.93 -1.31 8.47
C GLN A 275 12.12 -2.79 8.11
N ASN A 276 11.58 -3.26 6.99
CA ASN A 276 11.68 -4.65 6.55
C ASN A 276 12.66 -4.84 5.39
N LYS A 277 13.51 -5.86 5.47
CA LYS A 277 14.54 -6.13 4.46
C LYS A 277 14.04 -6.96 3.28
N SER A 278 13.00 -7.77 3.46
CA SER A 278 12.45 -8.70 2.46
C SER A 278 10.92 -8.68 2.45
N LEU A 279 10.33 -9.16 1.35
CA LEU A 279 8.89 -9.29 1.22
C LEU A 279 8.32 -10.28 2.24
N THR A 280 9.05 -11.37 2.56
CA THR A 280 8.60 -12.34 3.58
C THR A 280 8.46 -11.70 4.96
N LEU A 281 9.47 -10.92 5.40
CA LEU A 281 9.37 -10.20 6.67
C LEU A 281 8.26 -9.15 6.65
N PHE A 282 8.08 -8.46 5.52
CA PHE A 282 7.06 -7.44 5.35
C PHE A 282 5.65 -8.02 5.38
N ALA A 283 5.41 -9.14 4.66
CA ALA A 283 4.13 -9.82 4.67
C ALA A 283 3.81 -10.45 6.03
N GLY A 284 4.78 -11.13 6.66
CA GLY A 284 4.57 -11.76 7.97
C GLY A 284 4.30 -10.73 9.07
N GLU A 285 4.99 -9.58 9.06
CA GLU A 285 4.64 -8.46 9.95
C GLU A 285 3.22 -7.98 9.68
N ALA A 286 2.85 -7.71 8.42
CA ALA A 286 1.53 -7.21 8.07
C ALA A 286 0.42 -8.20 8.44
N TYR A 287 0.59 -9.49 8.19
CA TYR A 287 -0.39 -10.52 8.51
C TYR A 287 -0.66 -10.57 10.03
N ASN A 288 0.40 -10.48 10.83
CA ASN A 288 0.27 -10.45 12.28
C ASN A 288 -0.29 -9.12 12.82
N VAL A 289 0.12 -7.95 12.29
CA VAL A 289 -0.30 -6.67 12.84
C VAL A 289 -1.66 -6.20 12.31
N GLU A 290 -2.05 -6.57 11.08
CA GLU A 290 -3.30 -6.12 10.50
C GLU A 290 -4.46 -7.09 10.74
N MET A 291 -4.19 -8.39 10.81
CA MET A 291 -5.21 -9.43 10.97
C MET A 291 -5.04 -10.25 12.26
N GLY A 292 -3.96 -10.01 13.00
CA GLY A 292 -3.67 -10.73 14.25
C GLY A 292 -3.23 -12.17 14.03
N ILE A 293 -3.03 -12.61 12.78
CA ILE A 293 -2.71 -13.99 12.45
C ILE A 293 -1.22 -14.26 12.68
N THR A 294 -0.93 -15.23 13.53
CA THR A 294 0.44 -15.64 13.81
C THR A 294 0.97 -16.53 12.70
N ASN A 295 2.25 -16.43 12.38
CA ASN A 295 2.87 -17.14 11.26
C ASN A 295 4.31 -17.52 11.56
N ASP A 296 4.97 -18.28 10.70
CA ASP A 296 6.35 -18.74 10.87
C ASP A 296 7.36 -17.61 11.15
N VAL A 297 7.10 -16.40 10.66
CA VAL A 297 7.97 -15.21 10.85
C VAL A 297 7.61 -14.45 12.12
N MET A 298 6.33 -14.36 12.44
CA MET A 298 5.76 -13.67 13.62
C MET A 298 4.94 -14.66 14.46
N PRO A 299 5.61 -15.56 15.21
CA PRO A 299 4.93 -16.70 15.83
C PRO A 299 4.17 -16.37 17.12
N ASN A 300 4.23 -15.14 17.60
CA ASN A 300 3.67 -14.77 18.89
C ASN A 300 2.34 -14.06 18.74
N GLU A 301 1.34 -14.51 19.51
CA GLU A 301 0.05 -13.84 19.63
C GLU A 301 0.22 -12.46 20.31
N ARG A 302 -0.27 -11.41 19.64
CA ARG A 302 -0.16 -10.02 20.11
C ARG A 302 -1.11 -9.69 21.26
N ASN A 303 -2.26 -10.37 21.32
CA ASN A 303 -3.33 -10.13 22.29
C ASN A 303 -3.74 -11.43 22.98
N ALA A 304 -2.78 -12.13 23.57
CA ALA A 304 -2.96 -13.41 24.25
C ALA A 304 -3.84 -13.27 25.53
N VAL A 305 -5.14 -12.97 25.35
CA VAL A 305 -6.10 -12.90 26.43
C VAL A 305 -6.81 -14.23 26.57
N THR A 306 -6.90 -14.75 27.79
CA THR A 306 -7.60 -16.00 28.08
C THR A 306 -9.04 -15.95 27.55
N GLY A 307 -9.41 -16.98 26.77
CA GLY A 307 -10.75 -17.08 26.15
C GLY A 307 -10.92 -16.30 24.84
N CYS A 308 -9.83 -15.68 24.34
CA CYS A 308 -9.85 -14.98 23.07
C CYS A 308 -8.91 -15.59 21.99
N VAL A 309 -8.03 -16.50 22.35
CA VAL A 309 -7.17 -17.22 21.39
C VAL A 309 -7.87 -18.51 21.00
N PHE A 310 -8.32 -18.60 19.77
CA PHE A 310 -9.09 -19.73 19.23
C PHE A 310 -8.27 -20.63 18.32
N ASN A 311 -7.22 -20.09 17.74
CA ASN A 311 -6.40 -20.76 16.72
C ASN A 311 -5.06 -21.22 17.32
N ALA A 312 -4.34 -22.05 16.58
CA ALA A 312 -2.97 -22.43 16.92
C ALA A 312 -2.04 -21.20 16.96
N THR A 313 -0.90 -21.33 17.61
CA THR A 313 0.09 -20.25 17.70
C THR A 313 1.50 -20.86 17.52
N PRO A 314 2.17 -20.66 16.37
CA PRO A 314 1.68 -19.97 15.18
C PRO A 314 0.54 -20.71 14.46
N GLU A 315 -0.28 -19.96 13.75
CA GLU A 315 -1.43 -20.48 13.02
C GLU A 315 -1.08 -20.80 11.57
N ASP A 316 -0.59 -19.80 10.79
CA ASP A 316 -0.17 -20.00 9.41
C ASP A 316 1.26 -20.55 9.35
N THR A 317 1.40 -21.84 9.03
CA THR A 317 2.70 -22.53 8.94
C THR A 317 2.81 -23.40 7.71
N HIS A 318 4.03 -23.56 7.20
CA HIS A 318 4.31 -24.50 6.10
C HIS A 318 3.93 -25.94 6.42
N SER A 319 4.02 -26.34 7.71
CA SER A 319 3.78 -27.71 8.14
C SER A 319 2.29 -28.07 8.20
N GLU A 320 1.41 -27.10 8.29
CA GLU A 320 -0.04 -27.30 8.43
C GLU A 320 -0.77 -27.17 7.09
N SER A 321 -0.15 -26.50 6.11
CA SER A 321 -0.69 -26.38 4.77
C SER A 321 -0.75 -27.74 4.03
N ALA A 322 -1.91 -28.08 3.49
CA ALA A 322 -2.10 -29.30 2.68
C ALA A 322 -1.25 -29.31 1.39
N THR A 323 -0.82 -28.15 0.92
CA THR A 323 0.00 -27.96 -0.29
C THR A 323 1.48 -27.76 0.03
N GLY A 324 1.86 -27.53 1.30
CA GLY A 324 3.19 -27.11 1.72
C GLY A 324 3.51 -25.65 1.38
N ILE A 325 2.50 -24.86 1.05
CA ILE A 325 2.59 -23.40 0.81
C ILE A 325 1.71 -22.74 1.85
N SER A 326 2.28 -21.91 2.71
CA SER A 326 1.54 -21.11 3.68
C SER A 326 0.86 -19.90 2.99
N ASP A 327 -0.11 -19.29 3.67
CA ASP A 327 -0.72 -18.05 3.18
C ASP A 327 0.32 -16.93 3.08
N LEU A 328 1.25 -16.90 4.03
CA LEU A 328 2.39 -15.98 3.99
C LEU A 328 3.20 -16.13 2.70
N ASP A 329 3.50 -17.36 2.26
CA ASP A 329 4.22 -17.57 0.99
C ASP A 329 3.38 -17.13 -0.21
N ALA A 330 2.09 -17.41 -0.18
CA ALA A 330 1.16 -17.01 -1.22
C ALA A 330 1.09 -15.47 -1.34
N PHE A 331 1.04 -14.74 -0.23
CA PHE A 331 1.09 -13.26 -0.23
C PHE A 331 2.42 -12.74 -0.79
N VAL A 332 3.52 -13.38 -0.40
CA VAL A 332 4.86 -13.03 -0.92
C VAL A 332 4.93 -13.24 -2.42
N ASP A 333 4.37 -14.32 -2.94
CA ASP A 333 4.32 -14.60 -4.37
C ASP A 333 3.45 -13.59 -5.13
N ALA A 334 2.28 -13.21 -4.58
CA ALA A 334 1.46 -12.15 -5.17
C ALA A 334 2.25 -10.83 -5.32
N MET A 335 2.93 -10.39 -4.26
CA MET A 335 3.72 -9.15 -4.30
C MET A 335 4.96 -9.27 -5.19
N ARG A 336 5.68 -10.40 -5.13
CA ARG A 336 6.94 -10.63 -5.83
C ARG A 336 6.75 -10.76 -7.33
N LEU A 337 5.68 -11.43 -7.74
CA LEU A 337 5.42 -11.76 -9.14
C LEU A 337 4.54 -10.70 -9.84
N SER A 338 4.04 -9.71 -9.10
CA SER A 338 3.26 -8.61 -9.68
C SER A 338 4.14 -7.66 -10.51
N ALA A 339 3.58 -7.20 -11.63
CA ALA A 339 4.20 -6.15 -12.43
C ALA A 339 3.90 -4.76 -11.85
N PRO A 340 4.81 -3.78 -11.99
CA PRO A 340 4.44 -2.38 -11.78
C PRO A 340 3.41 -1.94 -12.82
N PRO A 341 2.56 -0.93 -12.52
CA PRO A 341 1.66 -0.36 -13.50
C PRO A 341 2.42 0.16 -14.72
N THR A 342 1.83 0.01 -15.90
CA THR A 342 2.39 0.60 -17.12
C THR A 342 2.08 2.11 -17.15
N PRO A 343 3.10 2.97 -17.29
CA PRO A 343 2.88 4.40 -17.45
C PRO A 343 2.02 4.71 -18.68
N ALA A 344 1.30 5.83 -18.64
CA ALA A 344 0.61 6.33 -19.82
C ALA A 344 1.60 6.66 -20.94
N PRO A 345 1.20 6.54 -22.22
CA PRO A 345 2.04 6.96 -23.34
C PRO A 345 2.53 8.40 -23.19
N SER A 346 3.82 8.62 -23.44
CA SER A 346 4.42 9.95 -23.35
C SER A 346 3.80 10.92 -24.36
N THR A 347 3.54 12.13 -23.91
CA THR A 347 3.10 13.27 -24.71
C THR A 347 4.11 14.40 -24.61
N PRO A 348 4.12 15.40 -25.53
CA PRO A 348 4.99 16.57 -25.38
C PRO A 348 4.84 17.25 -24.01
N ASP A 349 3.64 17.27 -23.44
CA ASP A 349 3.37 17.86 -22.12
C ASP A 349 3.97 17.03 -20.98
N THR A 350 3.80 15.69 -20.98
CA THR A 350 4.41 14.83 -19.94
C THR A 350 5.93 14.81 -20.03
N VAL A 351 6.52 14.93 -21.24
CA VAL A 351 7.96 15.09 -21.41
C VAL A 351 8.44 16.45 -20.84
N ALA A 352 7.71 17.53 -21.09
CA ALA A 352 8.01 18.82 -20.45
C ALA A 352 7.91 18.73 -18.92
N GLY A 353 6.92 18.00 -18.42
CA GLY A 353 6.74 17.73 -16.98
C GLY A 353 7.90 16.93 -16.38
N GLN A 354 8.39 15.89 -17.05
CA GLN A 354 9.58 15.14 -16.62
C GLN A 354 10.83 16.03 -16.58
N ASN A 355 11.03 16.86 -17.61
CA ASN A 355 12.12 17.82 -17.61
C ASN A 355 12.02 18.82 -16.45
N ALA A 356 10.82 19.29 -16.12
CA ALA A 356 10.58 20.16 -14.97
C ALA A 356 10.87 19.43 -13.64
N PHE A 357 10.43 18.18 -13.49
CA PHE A 357 10.70 17.32 -12.34
C PHE A 357 12.21 17.15 -12.08
N GLU A 358 12.98 16.91 -13.12
CA GLU A 358 14.45 16.82 -13.05
C GLU A 358 15.10 18.18 -12.75
N LYS A 359 14.64 19.24 -13.43
CA LYS A 359 15.16 20.59 -13.29
C LYS A 359 15.09 21.10 -11.85
N VAL A 360 13.95 20.89 -11.18
CA VAL A 360 13.78 21.34 -9.80
C VAL A 360 14.49 20.43 -8.79
N GLY A 361 14.72 19.15 -9.12
CA GLY A 361 15.51 18.21 -8.32
C GLY A 361 14.72 17.13 -7.64
N CYS A 362 13.45 16.87 -7.99
CA CYS A 362 12.65 15.76 -7.46
C CYS A 362 13.33 14.40 -7.69
N ASN A 363 13.99 14.23 -8.85
CA ASN A 363 14.73 13.04 -9.25
C ASN A 363 15.94 12.72 -8.35
N LEU A 364 16.33 13.61 -7.43
CA LEU A 364 17.47 13.37 -6.53
C LEU A 364 17.13 12.44 -5.36
N CYS A 365 15.85 12.32 -5.02
CA CYS A 365 15.29 11.31 -4.13
C CYS A 365 14.46 10.31 -4.95
N HIS A 366 13.59 10.80 -5.83
CA HIS A 366 12.79 9.98 -6.73
C HIS A 366 13.59 9.57 -7.98
N SER A 367 14.66 8.79 -7.76
CA SER A 367 15.54 8.29 -8.82
C SER A 367 14.75 7.44 -9.80
N GLU A 368 14.88 7.74 -11.09
CA GLU A 368 14.08 7.11 -12.13
C GLU A 368 14.40 5.63 -12.28
N THR A 369 15.69 5.25 -12.24
CA THR A 369 16.13 3.95 -12.76
C THR A 369 16.95 3.17 -11.74
N LEU A 370 16.57 1.89 -11.58
CA LEU A 370 17.35 0.88 -10.86
C LEU A 370 17.48 -0.39 -11.70
N THR A 371 18.35 -1.32 -11.28
CA THR A 371 18.58 -2.60 -11.98
C THR A 371 18.59 -3.74 -10.97
N THR A 372 17.88 -4.80 -11.28
CA THR A 372 17.86 -6.04 -10.48
C THR A 372 19.17 -6.82 -10.67
N THR A 373 19.45 -7.74 -9.75
CA THR A 373 20.51 -8.74 -9.92
C THR A 373 19.95 -10.02 -10.57
N GLN A 374 20.74 -11.09 -10.56
CA GLN A 374 20.24 -12.41 -10.97
C GLN A 374 19.08 -12.85 -10.10
N SER A 375 18.03 -13.36 -10.71
CA SER A 375 16.79 -13.83 -10.07
C SER A 375 16.53 -15.27 -10.43
N VAL A 376 15.86 -15.99 -9.54
CA VAL A 376 15.31 -17.32 -9.83
C VAL A 376 14.02 -17.25 -10.64
N PHE A 377 13.37 -16.08 -10.66
CA PHE A 377 12.11 -15.87 -11.40
C PHE A 377 12.35 -15.50 -12.84
N THR A 378 11.53 -16.07 -13.72
CA THR A 378 11.71 -15.99 -15.18
C THR A 378 11.64 -14.55 -15.69
N GLY A 379 12.72 -14.08 -16.31
CA GLY A 379 12.82 -12.74 -16.90
C GLY A 379 12.99 -11.58 -15.91
N MET A 380 13.20 -11.87 -14.62
CA MET A 380 13.44 -10.84 -13.60
C MET A 380 14.94 -10.60 -13.30
N SER A 381 15.84 -11.27 -14.03
CA SER A 381 17.31 -11.11 -13.88
C SER A 381 17.82 -9.93 -14.68
N ASN A 382 18.63 -9.07 -14.06
CA ASN A 382 19.29 -7.92 -14.67
C ASN A 382 18.32 -6.99 -15.41
N VAL A 383 17.14 -6.79 -14.87
CA VAL A 383 16.09 -5.94 -15.42
C VAL A 383 16.30 -4.51 -14.97
N THR A 384 16.29 -3.58 -15.91
CA THR A 384 16.19 -2.15 -15.63
C THR A 384 14.71 -1.80 -15.44
N TYR A 385 14.38 -1.12 -14.35
CA TYR A 385 13.01 -0.73 -14.02
C TYR A 385 12.96 0.70 -13.48
N HIS A 386 11.79 1.32 -13.47
CA HIS A 386 11.59 2.75 -13.23
C HIS A 386 10.70 3.00 -12.01
N PRO A 387 11.23 2.85 -10.76
CA PRO A 387 10.43 3.04 -9.56
C PRO A 387 10.19 4.50 -9.21
N PHE A 388 11.01 5.42 -9.71
CA PHE A 388 11.06 6.80 -9.24
C PHE A 388 11.25 6.86 -7.72
N SER A 389 12.28 6.15 -7.24
CA SER A 389 12.66 6.06 -5.83
C SER A 389 14.09 5.61 -5.68
N ASP A 390 14.82 6.17 -4.73
CA ASP A 390 16.14 5.69 -4.29
C ASP A 390 16.04 4.70 -3.11
N PHE A 391 14.84 4.49 -2.57
CA PHE A 391 14.54 3.68 -1.37
C PHE A 391 15.33 4.08 -0.12
N ALA A 392 15.95 5.24 -0.11
CA ALA A 392 16.63 5.80 1.05
C ALA A 392 15.66 6.50 2.00
N LEU A 393 16.08 6.65 3.24
CA LEU A 393 15.43 7.49 4.24
C LEU A 393 15.87 8.94 4.05
N HIS A 394 14.92 9.85 4.10
CA HIS A 394 15.17 11.29 4.10
C HIS A 394 14.46 11.96 5.26
N HIS A 395 15.07 12.98 5.84
CA HIS A 395 14.40 13.85 6.79
C HIS A 395 13.34 14.69 6.07
N MET A 396 12.08 14.49 6.46
CA MET A 396 10.93 15.18 5.87
C MET A 396 10.41 16.34 6.72
N GLY A 397 11.13 16.64 7.80
CA GLY A 397 10.88 17.78 8.66
C GLY A 397 9.64 17.65 9.54
N THR A 398 9.35 18.74 10.27
CA THR A 398 8.33 18.74 11.33
C THR A 398 6.91 18.50 10.85
N ASN A 399 6.59 18.84 9.59
CA ASN A 399 5.23 18.69 9.08
C ASN A 399 4.86 17.23 8.79
N LEU A 400 5.82 16.43 8.32
CA LEU A 400 5.60 15.01 8.02
C LEU A 400 6.09 14.09 9.14
N ALA A 401 6.74 14.60 10.18
CA ALA A 401 7.15 13.81 11.33
C ALA A 401 5.95 13.11 11.98
N ASP A 402 6.08 11.80 12.19
CA ASP A 402 5.07 10.98 12.87
C ASP A 402 5.42 10.68 14.35
N GLY A 403 6.58 11.10 14.81
CA GLY A 403 7.02 10.87 16.19
C GLY A 403 7.49 9.45 16.49
N VAL A 404 7.47 8.53 15.50
CA VAL A 404 7.80 7.11 15.65
C VAL A 404 9.14 6.78 15.01
N SER A 405 9.97 6.02 15.69
CA SER A 405 11.22 5.46 15.15
C SER A 405 11.06 3.97 14.86
N GLN A 406 11.64 3.49 13.74
CA GLN A 406 11.66 2.07 13.39
C GLN A 406 13.06 1.67 12.85
N GLY A 407 13.73 0.75 13.56
CA GLY A 407 15.13 0.48 13.30
C GLY A 407 15.97 1.74 13.50
N ALA A 408 16.78 2.12 12.52
CA ALA A 408 17.54 3.36 12.56
C ALA A 408 16.77 4.58 12.04
N ALA A 409 15.58 4.41 11.46
CA ALA A 409 14.77 5.52 10.97
C ALA A 409 14.18 6.33 12.14
N GLY A 410 14.48 7.64 12.15
CA GLY A 410 14.00 8.60 13.16
C GLY A 410 12.54 9.05 12.93
N PRO A 411 12.03 9.89 13.86
CA PRO A 411 10.62 10.31 13.86
C PRO A 411 10.17 11.07 12.60
N ASP A 412 11.05 11.77 11.93
CA ASP A 412 10.80 12.57 10.74
C ASP A 412 11.42 11.99 9.46
N GLU A 413 12.00 10.80 9.56
CA GLU A 413 12.62 10.12 8.42
C GLU A 413 11.64 9.13 7.78
N PHE A 414 11.52 9.21 6.45
CA PHE A 414 10.69 8.32 5.65
C PHE A 414 11.46 7.83 4.42
N ARG A 415 11.17 6.58 4.05
CA ARG A 415 11.66 6.00 2.80
C ARG A 415 11.01 6.72 1.62
N THR A 416 11.81 7.10 0.62
CA THR A 416 11.27 7.58 -0.65
C THR A 416 10.29 6.57 -1.22
N ALA A 417 9.02 6.93 -1.31
CA ALA A 417 7.99 6.07 -1.88
C ALA A 417 8.14 5.99 -3.41
N PRO A 418 8.00 4.80 -4.03
CA PRO A 418 7.92 4.70 -5.48
C PRO A 418 6.77 5.54 -6.04
N LEU A 419 7.00 6.19 -7.19
CA LEU A 419 5.98 6.99 -7.85
C LEU A 419 5.26 6.26 -8.98
N TRP A 420 5.67 5.04 -9.36
CA TRP A 420 4.88 4.24 -10.29
C TRP A 420 3.46 4.06 -9.77
N GLY A 421 2.47 4.25 -10.65
CA GLY A 421 1.06 4.22 -10.28
C GLY A 421 0.59 5.38 -9.40
N VAL A 422 1.41 6.42 -9.15
CA VAL A 422 1.00 7.57 -8.32
C VAL A 422 -0.22 8.29 -8.91
N GLY A 423 -0.35 8.31 -10.23
CA GLY A 423 -1.51 8.88 -10.91
C GLY A 423 -2.84 8.21 -10.62
N GLN A 424 -2.79 6.97 -10.13
CA GLN A 424 -3.97 6.17 -9.81
C GLN A 424 -4.30 6.16 -8.31
N ARG A 425 -3.49 6.80 -7.45
CA ARG A 425 -3.76 6.89 -6.00
C ARG A 425 -4.82 7.92 -5.70
N LEU A 426 -5.63 7.64 -4.66
CA LEU A 426 -6.61 8.58 -4.13
C LEU A 426 -6.04 9.43 -3.00
N TYR A 427 -5.15 8.85 -2.19
CA TYR A 427 -4.58 9.50 -1.02
C TYR A 427 -3.06 9.50 -1.10
N PHE A 428 -2.44 10.59 -0.68
CA PHE A 428 -1.01 10.82 -0.76
C PHE A 428 -0.38 10.98 0.62
N LEU A 429 0.93 10.78 0.68
CA LEU A 429 1.78 10.74 1.86
C LEU A 429 1.55 9.48 2.72
N HIS A 430 2.37 9.32 3.77
CA HIS A 430 2.33 8.10 4.59
C HIS A 430 1.03 7.94 5.39
N ASP A 431 0.35 9.02 5.69
CA ASP A 431 -0.87 9.07 6.52
C ASP A 431 -2.16 9.39 5.75
N GLY A 432 -2.05 9.59 4.43
CA GLY A 432 -3.21 9.86 3.58
C GLY A 432 -3.90 11.20 3.86
N ARG A 433 -3.16 12.18 4.37
CA ARG A 433 -3.70 13.48 4.79
C ARG A 433 -4.26 14.33 3.65
N THR A 434 -3.95 14.01 2.43
CA THR A 434 -4.41 14.76 1.25
C THR A 434 -4.75 13.83 0.08
N ALA A 435 -5.77 14.23 -0.69
CA ALA A 435 -6.10 13.65 -1.99
C ALA A 435 -5.66 14.54 -3.16
N ASP A 436 -5.04 15.68 -2.87
CA ASP A 436 -4.53 16.65 -3.84
C ASP A 436 -3.04 16.46 -4.03
N LEU A 437 -2.60 16.13 -5.26
CA LEU A 437 -1.20 15.86 -5.59
C LEU A 437 -0.32 17.11 -5.43
N LEU A 438 -0.83 18.31 -5.79
CA LEU A 438 -0.12 19.56 -5.58
C LEU A 438 0.10 19.81 -4.08
N ASN A 439 -0.93 19.59 -3.28
CA ASN A 439 -0.79 19.66 -1.81
C ASN A 439 0.20 18.62 -1.31
N GLY A 440 0.20 17.40 -1.86
CA GLY A 440 1.21 16.37 -1.54
C GLY A 440 2.64 16.87 -1.76
N ILE A 441 2.91 17.57 -2.87
CA ILE A 441 4.22 18.19 -3.14
C ILE A 441 4.53 19.28 -2.10
N GLN A 442 3.60 20.16 -1.79
CA GLN A 442 3.80 21.25 -0.84
C GLN A 442 4.08 20.75 0.58
N GLN A 443 3.46 19.65 0.99
CA GLN A 443 3.67 19.03 2.31
C GLN A 443 5.10 18.55 2.55
N HIS A 444 5.91 18.37 1.51
CA HIS A 444 7.32 18.01 1.62
C HIS A 444 8.18 19.14 2.23
N SER A 445 7.65 20.36 2.32
CA SER A 445 8.41 21.51 2.83
C SER A 445 8.00 21.86 4.26
N SER A 446 8.97 21.78 5.17
CA SER A 446 8.86 22.24 6.56
C SER A 446 10.24 22.37 7.22
N GLN A 447 10.28 22.89 8.43
CA GLN A 447 11.54 23.00 9.17
C GLN A 447 12.23 21.63 9.30
N GLY A 448 13.47 21.53 8.83
CA GLY A 448 14.27 20.31 8.88
C GLY A 448 14.15 19.40 7.66
N SER A 449 13.23 19.67 6.72
CA SER A 449 13.05 18.84 5.53
C SER A 449 14.21 18.99 4.54
N GLU A 450 14.70 17.87 4.01
CA GLU A 450 15.66 17.81 2.91
C GLU A 450 15.06 18.26 1.58
N ALA A 451 13.74 18.27 1.44
CA ALA A 451 13.03 18.67 0.22
C ALA A 451 12.78 20.18 0.11
N ASN A 452 13.12 20.99 1.12
CA ASN A 452 12.76 22.43 1.17
C ASN A 452 13.19 23.20 -0.08
N ARG A 453 14.42 23.01 -0.54
CA ARG A 453 14.93 23.74 -1.71
C ARG A 453 14.33 23.24 -3.02
N VAL A 454 13.98 21.97 -3.08
CA VAL A 454 13.29 21.38 -4.24
C VAL A 454 11.88 21.95 -4.37
N VAL A 455 11.12 21.99 -3.26
CA VAL A 455 9.75 22.58 -3.23
C VAL A 455 9.82 24.07 -3.55
N HIS A 456 10.82 24.79 -3.03
CA HIS A 456 11.03 26.20 -3.39
C HIS A 456 11.23 26.38 -4.90
N ARG A 457 12.10 25.58 -5.54
CA ARG A 457 12.31 25.61 -7.00
C ARG A 457 11.07 25.22 -7.80
N PHE A 458 10.27 24.29 -7.28
CA PHE A 458 8.96 23.95 -7.87
C PHE A 458 8.05 25.17 -7.87
N ASN A 459 7.99 25.92 -6.77
CA ASN A 459 7.16 27.12 -6.66
C ASN A 459 7.62 28.27 -7.54
N GLU A 460 8.89 28.28 -7.97
CA GLU A 460 9.44 29.25 -8.93
C GLU A 460 9.16 28.91 -10.41
N LEU A 461 8.66 27.71 -10.70
CA LEU A 461 8.25 27.32 -12.05
C LEU A 461 7.08 28.17 -12.52
N SER A 462 6.98 28.35 -13.84
CA SER A 462 5.75 28.91 -14.42
C SER A 462 4.54 28.04 -14.12
N PRO A 463 3.32 28.60 -14.04
CA PRO A 463 2.10 27.78 -13.85
C PRO A 463 1.94 26.66 -14.90
N ALA A 464 2.40 26.91 -16.13
CA ALA A 464 2.38 25.90 -17.19
C ALA A 464 3.35 24.75 -16.89
N ASP A 465 4.59 25.03 -16.47
CA ASP A 465 5.57 23.99 -16.12
C ASP A 465 5.13 23.21 -14.88
N GLN A 466 4.54 23.87 -13.88
CA GLN A 466 3.98 23.19 -12.71
C GLN A 466 2.86 22.23 -13.13
N GLN A 467 1.96 22.66 -14.02
CA GLN A 467 0.88 21.80 -14.52
C GLN A 467 1.43 20.62 -15.34
N SER A 468 2.42 20.84 -16.20
CA SER A 468 3.09 19.78 -16.95
C SER A 468 3.74 18.76 -16.01
N LEU A 469 4.39 19.20 -14.91
CA LEU A 469 4.95 18.32 -13.89
C LEU A 469 3.87 17.48 -13.19
N LEU A 470 2.73 18.08 -12.86
CA LEU A 470 1.60 17.33 -12.30
C LEU A 470 1.05 16.32 -13.31
N ASN A 471 0.95 16.68 -14.60
CA ASN A 471 0.52 15.78 -15.66
C ASN A 471 1.51 14.62 -15.86
N PHE A 472 2.82 14.88 -15.75
CA PHE A 472 3.84 13.83 -15.75
C PHE A 472 3.62 12.85 -14.58
N LEU A 473 3.48 13.34 -13.34
CA LEU A 473 3.21 12.48 -12.20
C LEU A 473 1.91 11.69 -12.35
N ARG A 474 0.89 12.27 -12.95
CA ARG A 474 -0.37 11.58 -13.25
C ARG A 474 -0.24 10.53 -14.34
N SER A 475 0.81 10.58 -15.15
CA SER A 475 1.08 9.60 -16.21
C SER A 475 1.88 8.38 -15.75
N LEU A 476 2.46 8.43 -14.55
CA LEU A 476 3.19 7.31 -13.93
C LEU A 476 2.21 6.25 -13.34
#